data_3aa22d1522a08df6fc7bd885c9241560
#
_entry.id   3aa22d1522a08df6fc7bd885c9241560
#
_cell.length_a   1.000
_cell.length_b   1.000
_cell.length_c   1.000
_cell.angle_alpha   90.00
_cell.angle_beta   90.00
_cell.angle_gamma   90.00
#
_symmetry.space_group_name_H-M   'P 1'
#
loop_
_entity.id
_entity.type
_entity.pdbx_description
1 polymer ?
#
loop_
_entity_poly.entity_id
_entity_poly.type
_entity_poly.pdbx_seq_one_letter_code
_entity_poly.pdbx_strand_id
1 'polypeptide(L)'
;LDVLDSKTALKSENGTDLRNYGVLDGIPEAKKLMADVIGTKPENVIIYGNSSLNIMYDQVARAEMFGICGNTPWCKLDKVKFLCPVPGYDRHFAITETFGIEMINIPMTENGPDMDLVEKYVNNDETVKGIWCVPKYSNPQGVVYSDETVRRFAALKPAAADFRIFWDNAYVVHHLYKEDQAQILDILEECKKAGNPDMVFEFCSTSKVSFPGSGIAAIASSETNIADIKKRLTIQTIGHDK
;
A
#
# COMPACT_ATOMS: atom_id res chain seq x y z
N LEU A 1 29.49 -10.13 -0.06
CA LEU A 1 29.74 -9.67 1.32
C LEU A 1 30.84 -8.61 1.43
N ASP A 2 31.46 -8.21 0.33
CA ASP A 2 32.57 -7.24 0.32
C ASP A 2 32.16 -5.85 0.83
N VAL A 3 30.85 -5.55 0.80
CA VAL A 3 30.29 -4.33 1.36
C VAL A 3 30.12 -4.38 2.89
N LEU A 4 30.26 -5.54 3.52
CA LEU A 4 30.11 -5.75 4.96
C LEU A 4 31.48 -5.93 5.65
N ASP A 5 32.48 -5.20 5.18
CA ASP A 5 33.81 -5.20 5.78
C ASP A 5 33.87 -4.37 7.09
N SER A 6 35.04 -4.36 7.73
CA SER A 6 35.25 -3.62 8.98
C SER A 6 35.13 -2.09 8.84
N LYS A 7 35.06 -1.57 7.61
CA LYS A 7 34.89 -0.14 7.31
C LYS A 7 33.44 0.24 7.10
N THR A 8 32.56 -0.76 6.88
CA THR A 8 31.12 -0.52 6.69
C THR A 8 30.49 -0.17 8.03
N ALA A 9 29.62 0.83 8.03
CA ALA A 9 28.79 1.14 9.20
C ALA A 9 27.86 -0.06 9.48
N LEU A 10 28.13 -0.78 10.56
CA LEU A 10 27.34 -1.94 10.99
C LEU A 10 26.28 -1.58 12.03
N LYS A 11 26.08 -0.29 12.26
CA LYS A 11 25.07 0.27 13.14
C LYS A 11 24.29 1.33 12.39
N SER A 12 22.98 1.34 12.60
CA SER A 12 22.12 2.42 12.14
C SER A 12 22.38 3.73 12.91
N GLU A 13 21.83 4.84 12.45
CA GLU A 13 21.97 6.15 13.09
C GLU A 13 21.52 6.17 14.56
N ASN A 14 20.57 5.31 14.93
CA ASN A 14 20.10 5.14 16.31
C ASN A 14 20.89 4.09 17.10
N GLY A 15 21.99 3.56 16.56
CA GLY A 15 22.89 2.62 17.21
C GLY A 15 22.49 1.15 17.13
N THR A 16 21.44 0.80 16.40
CA THR A 16 21.00 -0.59 16.19
C THR A 16 22.06 -1.37 15.42
N ASP A 17 22.47 -2.53 15.92
CA ASP A 17 23.38 -3.44 15.21
C ASP A 17 22.65 -4.11 14.04
N LEU A 18 23.09 -3.81 12.81
CA LEU A 18 22.47 -4.28 11.58
C LEU A 18 22.64 -5.78 11.33
N ARG A 19 23.52 -6.45 12.08
CA ARG A 19 23.77 -7.89 11.97
C ARG A 19 22.88 -8.73 12.88
N ASN A 20 22.15 -8.09 13.78
CA ASN A 20 21.35 -8.77 14.80
C ASN A 20 19.85 -8.77 14.45
N TYR A 21 19.11 -9.61 15.14
CA TYR A 21 17.64 -9.61 15.09
C TYR A 21 17.05 -8.30 15.63
N GLY A 22 15.79 -8.07 15.34
CA GLY A 22 15.02 -6.94 15.84
C GLY A 22 14.76 -5.86 14.80
N VAL A 23 14.17 -4.77 15.26
CA VAL A 23 13.65 -3.66 14.45
C VAL A 23 12.52 -4.13 13.52
N LEU A 24 11.36 -4.36 14.12
CA LEU A 24 10.19 -4.94 13.47
C LEU A 24 9.73 -4.18 12.23
N ASP A 25 9.84 -2.85 12.25
CA ASP A 25 9.32 -1.94 11.22
C ASP A 25 10.41 -1.28 10.36
N GLY A 26 11.67 -1.74 10.49
CA GLY A 26 12.81 -1.24 9.71
C GLY A 26 13.65 -0.20 10.45
N ILE A 27 14.89 -0.06 10.01
CA ILE A 27 15.82 0.95 10.56
C ILE A 27 15.42 2.36 10.11
N PRO A 28 15.81 3.43 10.84
CA PRO A 28 15.45 4.80 10.51
C PRO A 28 15.80 5.20 9.08
N GLU A 29 16.97 4.81 8.60
CA GLU A 29 17.47 5.12 7.26
C GLU A 29 16.59 4.50 6.17
N ALA A 30 16.19 3.23 6.32
CA ALA A 30 15.32 2.55 5.36
C ALA A 30 13.91 3.15 5.38
N LYS A 31 13.38 3.46 6.56
CA LYS A 31 12.08 4.15 6.70
C LYS A 31 12.10 5.53 6.07
N LYS A 32 13.17 6.30 6.25
CA LYS A 32 13.34 7.60 5.63
C LYS A 32 13.44 7.49 4.11
N LEU A 33 14.26 6.56 3.60
CA LEU A 33 14.38 6.32 2.17
C LEU A 33 13.02 6.02 1.53
N MET A 34 12.26 5.09 2.12
CA MET A 34 10.95 4.73 1.55
C MET A 34 9.91 5.82 1.74
N ALA A 35 9.98 6.58 2.83
CA ALA A 35 9.13 7.75 3.04
C ALA A 35 9.40 8.84 2.00
N ASP A 36 10.67 9.12 1.70
CA ASP A 36 11.05 10.09 0.65
C ASP A 36 10.59 9.61 -0.74
N VAL A 37 10.67 8.31 -1.03
CA VAL A 37 10.20 7.72 -2.30
C VAL A 37 8.69 7.82 -2.42
N ILE A 38 7.95 7.52 -1.37
CA ILE A 38 6.48 7.54 -1.34
C ILE A 38 5.95 8.99 -1.29
N GLY A 39 6.67 9.89 -0.65
CA GLY A 39 6.25 11.27 -0.39
C GLY A 39 5.50 11.42 0.94
N THR A 40 5.79 10.57 1.93
CA THR A 40 5.16 10.58 3.27
C THR A 40 6.19 10.74 4.39
N LYS A 41 5.77 10.54 5.63
CA LYS A 41 6.65 10.64 6.81
C LYS A 41 7.17 9.27 7.24
N PRO A 42 8.42 9.17 7.77
CA PRO A 42 9.01 7.90 8.20
C PRO A 42 8.19 7.16 9.27
N GLU A 43 7.50 7.85 10.15
CA GLU A 43 6.64 7.25 11.18
C GLU A 43 5.43 6.49 10.60
N ASN A 44 5.00 6.84 9.39
CA ASN A 44 3.90 6.19 8.68
C ASN A 44 4.34 4.93 7.92
N VAL A 45 5.63 4.58 7.94
CA VAL A 45 6.22 3.54 7.09
C VAL A 45 6.63 2.32 7.91
N ILE A 46 6.32 1.13 7.38
CA ILE A 46 6.91 -0.14 7.80
C ILE A 46 7.70 -0.71 6.62
N ILE A 47 8.97 -1.04 6.84
CA ILE A 47 9.76 -1.84 5.91
C ILE A 47 9.32 -3.30 6.06
N TYR A 48 8.93 -3.93 4.95
CA TYR A 48 8.16 -5.16 5.00
C TYR A 48 8.62 -6.15 3.92
N GLY A 49 9.80 -6.72 4.11
CA GLY A 49 10.40 -7.62 3.12
C GLY A 49 10.83 -6.92 1.83
N ASN A 50 10.73 -7.62 0.72
CA ASN A 50 11.26 -7.17 -0.57
C ASN A 50 10.23 -7.04 -1.70
N SER A 51 8.96 -7.31 -1.44
CA SER A 51 7.91 -7.33 -2.47
C SER A 51 6.63 -6.67 -1.99
N SER A 52 6.22 -5.59 -2.66
CA SER A 52 4.92 -4.94 -2.40
C SER A 52 3.74 -5.88 -2.65
N LEU A 53 3.85 -6.80 -3.61
CA LEU A 53 2.80 -7.80 -3.86
C LEU A 53 2.61 -8.74 -2.66
N ASN A 54 3.70 -9.17 -2.00
CA ASN A 54 3.60 -9.96 -0.78
C ASN A 54 2.93 -9.19 0.34
N ILE A 55 3.22 -7.90 0.48
CA ILE A 55 2.57 -7.05 1.48
C ILE A 55 1.07 -6.95 1.21
N MET A 56 0.68 -6.71 -0.04
CA MET A 56 -0.74 -6.64 -0.44
C MET A 56 -1.48 -7.95 -0.15
N TYR A 57 -0.89 -9.09 -0.55
CA TYR A 57 -1.42 -10.41 -0.22
C TYR A 57 -1.59 -10.59 1.29
N ASP A 58 -0.59 -10.22 2.06
CA ASP A 58 -0.59 -10.35 3.52
C ASP A 58 -1.67 -9.46 4.18
N GLN A 59 -1.90 -8.22 3.68
CA GLN A 59 -2.97 -7.39 4.22
C GLN A 59 -4.36 -7.99 3.95
N VAL A 60 -4.60 -8.57 2.77
CA VAL A 60 -5.85 -9.28 2.47
C VAL A 60 -5.99 -10.52 3.37
N ALA A 61 -4.94 -11.35 3.47
CA ALA A 61 -4.94 -12.53 4.35
C ALA A 61 -5.21 -12.17 5.81
N ARG A 62 -4.66 -11.06 6.30
CA ARG A 62 -4.90 -10.56 7.67
C ARG A 62 -6.33 -10.09 7.86
N ALA A 63 -6.88 -9.38 6.88
CA ALA A 63 -8.27 -8.95 6.91
C ALA A 63 -9.21 -10.16 6.94
N GLU A 64 -8.94 -11.19 6.15
CA GLU A 64 -9.67 -12.46 6.17
C GLU A 64 -9.62 -13.13 7.54
N MET A 65 -8.43 -13.27 8.13
CA MET A 65 -8.26 -14.06 9.36
C MET A 65 -8.56 -13.29 10.64
N PHE A 66 -8.29 -11.99 10.68
CA PHE A 66 -8.29 -11.21 11.92
C PHE A 66 -9.14 -9.94 11.87
N GLY A 67 -9.62 -9.53 10.69
CA GLY A 67 -10.23 -8.23 10.48
C GLY A 67 -9.21 -7.09 10.50
N ILE A 68 -9.64 -5.89 10.17
CA ILE A 68 -8.84 -4.66 10.16
C ILE A 68 -9.28 -3.80 11.34
N CYS A 69 -8.34 -3.35 12.17
CA CYS A 69 -8.58 -2.42 13.29
C CYS A 69 -9.77 -2.85 14.19
N GLY A 70 -9.89 -4.15 14.50
CA GLY A 70 -10.92 -4.69 15.38
C GLY A 70 -12.26 -4.98 14.73
N ASN A 71 -12.42 -4.75 13.43
CA ASN A 71 -13.61 -5.14 12.69
C ASN A 71 -13.68 -6.68 12.53
N THR A 72 -14.86 -7.17 12.14
CA THR A 72 -15.11 -8.59 11.92
C THR A 72 -14.16 -9.15 10.85
N PRO A 73 -13.49 -10.29 11.10
CA PRO A 73 -12.72 -11.00 10.07
C PRO A 73 -13.56 -11.26 8.82
N TRP A 74 -12.99 -11.01 7.64
CA TRP A 74 -13.75 -11.12 6.40
C TRP A 74 -14.23 -12.55 6.13
N CYS A 75 -13.47 -13.57 6.53
CA CYS A 75 -13.90 -14.97 6.45
C CYS A 75 -15.18 -15.31 7.24
N LYS A 76 -15.63 -14.41 8.12
CA LYS A 76 -16.87 -14.56 8.90
C LYS A 76 -18.03 -13.76 8.33
N LEU A 77 -17.81 -13.03 7.24
CA LEU A 77 -18.84 -12.28 6.52
C LEU A 77 -19.44 -13.16 5.43
N ASP A 78 -20.72 -12.97 5.16
CA ASP A 78 -21.41 -13.71 4.10
C ASP A 78 -20.86 -13.34 2.72
N LYS A 79 -20.38 -12.12 2.56
CA LYS A 79 -19.88 -11.60 1.30
C LYS A 79 -18.83 -10.51 1.51
N VAL A 80 -17.77 -10.58 0.71
CA VAL A 80 -16.75 -9.53 0.55
C VAL A 80 -16.59 -9.20 -0.92
N LYS A 81 -16.49 -7.93 -1.24
CA LYS A 81 -16.31 -7.42 -2.60
C LYS A 81 -15.12 -6.48 -2.69
N PHE A 82 -14.44 -6.52 -3.82
CA PHE A 82 -13.40 -5.57 -4.19
C PHE A 82 -13.71 -4.89 -5.52
N LEU A 83 -13.47 -3.60 -5.58
CA LEU A 83 -13.49 -2.86 -6.83
C LEU A 83 -12.17 -3.09 -7.58
N CYS A 84 -12.28 -3.43 -8.83
CA CYS A 84 -11.17 -3.80 -9.70
C CYS A 84 -11.16 -2.89 -10.93
N PRO A 85 -10.40 -1.78 -10.92
CA PRO A 85 -10.23 -0.95 -12.10
C PRO A 85 -9.64 -1.74 -13.28
N VAL A 86 -10.32 -1.68 -14.42
CA VAL A 86 -9.97 -2.47 -15.62
C VAL A 86 -9.84 -1.57 -16.85
N PRO A 87 -8.79 -1.80 -17.69
CA PRO A 87 -7.72 -2.79 -17.51
C PRO A 87 -6.81 -2.46 -16.33
N GLY A 88 -6.32 -3.48 -15.63
CA GLY A 88 -5.53 -3.33 -14.42
C GLY A 88 -4.47 -4.43 -14.27
N TYR A 89 -3.77 -4.45 -13.13
CA TYR A 89 -2.70 -5.41 -12.89
C TYR A 89 -3.28 -6.76 -12.44
N ASP A 90 -3.07 -7.80 -13.24
CA ASP A 90 -3.67 -9.13 -13.07
C ASP A 90 -3.32 -9.81 -11.74
N ARG A 91 -2.15 -9.50 -11.16
CA ARG A 91 -1.73 -10.07 -9.87
C ARG A 91 -2.58 -9.58 -8.70
N HIS A 92 -3.08 -8.34 -8.75
CA HIS A 92 -4.05 -7.84 -7.78
C HIS A 92 -5.34 -8.67 -7.84
N PHE A 93 -5.83 -8.92 -9.06
CA PHE A 93 -7.05 -9.68 -9.27
C PHE A 93 -6.89 -11.15 -8.84
N ALA A 94 -5.71 -11.73 -9.07
CA ALA A 94 -5.39 -13.08 -8.62
C ALA A 94 -5.39 -13.20 -7.07
N ILE A 95 -5.00 -12.16 -6.34
CA ILE A 95 -5.14 -12.14 -4.87
C ILE A 95 -6.63 -12.21 -4.49
N THR A 96 -7.45 -11.33 -5.05
CA THR A 96 -8.91 -11.31 -4.78
C THR A 96 -9.57 -12.65 -5.10
N GLU A 97 -9.26 -13.21 -6.26
CA GLU A 97 -9.77 -14.52 -6.69
C GLU A 97 -9.36 -15.64 -5.71
N THR A 98 -8.09 -15.64 -5.27
CA THR A 98 -7.55 -16.65 -4.35
C THR A 98 -8.31 -16.70 -3.02
N PHE A 99 -8.75 -15.55 -2.52
CA PHE A 99 -9.53 -15.45 -1.29
C PHE A 99 -11.04 -15.55 -1.49
N GLY A 100 -11.52 -15.81 -2.72
CA GLY A 100 -12.95 -15.93 -3.02
C GLY A 100 -13.71 -14.60 -2.91
N ILE A 101 -13.02 -13.48 -2.98
CA ILE A 101 -13.60 -12.14 -2.92
C ILE A 101 -14.25 -11.82 -4.26
N GLU A 102 -15.52 -11.37 -4.25
CA GLU A 102 -16.23 -10.96 -5.46
C GLU A 102 -15.59 -9.71 -6.08
N MET A 103 -15.26 -9.76 -7.35
CA MET A 103 -14.65 -8.64 -8.07
C MET A 103 -15.70 -7.85 -8.85
N ILE A 104 -15.72 -6.53 -8.64
CA ILE A 104 -16.55 -5.59 -9.38
C ILE A 104 -15.64 -4.79 -10.32
N ASN A 105 -15.82 -4.97 -11.62
CA ASN A 105 -15.05 -4.23 -12.61
C ASN A 105 -15.45 -2.74 -12.62
N ILE A 106 -14.47 -1.86 -12.53
CA ILE A 106 -14.62 -0.41 -12.66
C ILE A 106 -13.88 0.05 -13.92
N PRO A 107 -14.53 0.68 -14.90
CA PRO A 107 -13.83 1.20 -16.06
C PRO A 107 -12.75 2.20 -15.68
N MET A 108 -11.60 2.11 -16.36
CA MET A 108 -10.56 3.15 -16.30
C MET A 108 -10.88 4.27 -17.29
N THR A 109 -10.62 5.50 -16.88
CA THR A 109 -10.63 6.71 -17.71
C THR A 109 -9.21 7.25 -17.88
N GLU A 110 -9.05 8.32 -18.62
CA GLU A 110 -7.76 9.04 -18.77
C GLU A 110 -7.26 9.67 -17.45
N ASN A 111 -8.14 9.85 -16.45
CA ASN A 111 -7.86 10.50 -15.17
C ASN A 111 -7.81 9.52 -13.99
N GLY A 112 -7.95 8.22 -14.25
CA GLY A 112 -8.05 7.17 -13.22
C GLY A 112 -9.33 6.34 -13.38
N PRO A 113 -9.79 5.60 -12.37
CA PRO A 113 -11.03 4.84 -12.42
C PRO A 113 -12.25 5.77 -12.51
N ASP A 114 -13.36 5.23 -13.04
CA ASP A 114 -14.66 5.91 -13.00
C ASP A 114 -15.10 6.13 -11.56
N MET A 115 -14.88 7.36 -11.08
CA MET A 115 -15.13 7.72 -9.68
C MET A 115 -16.63 7.78 -9.34
N ASP A 116 -17.52 7.98 -10.30
CA ASP A 116 -18.97 7.96 -10.06
C ASP A 116 -19.40 6.54 -9.67
N LEU A 117 -18.86 5.54 -10.34
CA LEU A 117 -19.08 4.14 -9.97
C LEU A 117 -18.39 3.76 -8.66
N VAL A 118 -17.15 4.21 -8.45
CA VAL A 118 -16.44 3.97 -7.17
C VAL A 118 -17.25 4.51 -6.00
N GLU A 119 -17.66 5.78 -6.04
CA GLU A 119 -18.46 6.42 -5.00
C GLU A 119 -19.81 5.72 -4.79
N LYS A 120 -20.47 5.33 -5.88
CA LYS A 120 -21.74 4.60 -5.82
C LYS A 120 -21.61 3.30 -5.03
N TYR A 121 -20.58 2.51 -5.30
CA TYR A 121 -20.39 1.24 -4.61
C TYR A 121 -19.88 1.44 -3.19
N VAL A 122 -18.82 2.20 -3.00
CA VAL A 122 -18.16 2.37 -1.69
C VAL A 122 -19.08 3.00 -0.67
N ASN A 123 -19.85 4.04 -1.07
CA ASN A 123 -20.68 4.79 -0.14
C ASN A 123 -22.00 4.10 0.22
N ASN A 124 -22.41 3.04 -0.52
CA ASN A 124 -23.74 2.45 -0.34
C ASN A 124 -23.73 0.92 -0.11
N ASP A 125 -22.60 0.25 -0.26
CA ASP A 125 -22.51 -1.21 -0.12
C ASP A 125 -21.45 -1.58 0.92
N GLU A 126 -21.90 -2.00 2.11
CA GLU A 126 -21.03 -2.40 3.23
C GLU A 126 -20.21 -3.67 2.96
N THR A 127 -20.55 -4.42 1.91
CA THR A 127 -19.80 -5.61 1.50
C THR A 127 -18.56 -5.24 0.66
N VAL A 128 -18.46 -4.00 0.18
CA VAL A 128 -17.27 -3.50 -0.54
C VAL A 128 -16.19 -3.15 0.48
N LYS A 129 -15.13 -3.94 0.51
CA LYS A 129 -14.05 -3.83 1.51
C LYS A 129 -12.76 -3.23 0.96
N GLY A 130 -12.62 -3.16 -0.36
CA GLY A 130 -11.41 -2.59 -0.93
C GLY A 130 -11.50 -2.24 -2.40
N ILE A 131 -10.49 -1.52 -2.86
CA ILE A 131 -10.24 -1.18 -4.25
C ILE A 131 -8.74 -1.28 -4.55
N TRP A 132 -8.39 -1.87 -5.69
CA TRP A 132 -7.02 -1.86 -6.20
C TRP A 132 -6.74 -0.59 -7.00
N CYS A 133 -5.65 0.10 -6.71
CA CYS A 133 -5.22 1.29 -7.42
C CYS A 133 -3.75 1.21 -7.80
N VAL A 134 -3.42 1.54 -9.06
CA VAL A 134 -2.05 1.81 -9.52
C VAL A 134 -2.03 3.26 -10.02
N PRO A 135 -1.80 4.23 -9.12
CA PRO A 135 -2.19 5.63 -9.37
C PRO A 135 -1.25 6.38 -10.31
N LYS A 136 -0.01 5.93 -10.46
CA LYS A 136 0.99 6.60 -11.27
C LYS A 136 1.58 5.63 -12.28
N TYR A 137 1.52 6.02 -13.56
CA TYR A 137 1.97 5.18 -14.68
C TYR A 137 1.36 3.78 -14.64
N SER A 138 0.03 3.70 -14.51
CA SER A 138 -0.72 2.47 -14.26
C SER A 138 -0.38 1.35 -15.25
N ASN A 139 -0.33 0.13 -14.75
CA ASN A 139 -0.16 -1.06 -15.60
C ASN A 139 -1.55 -1.62 -15.97
N PRO A 140 -1.93 -1.76 -17.28
CA PRO A 140 -1.05 -1.61 -18.46
C PRO A 140 -1.11 -0.26 -19.18
N GLN A 141 -1.97 0.68 -18.78
CA GLN A 141 -2.34 1.83 -19.61
C GLN A 141 -1.42 3.05 -19.47
N GLY A 142 -0.57 3.10 -18.44
CA GLY A 142 0.30 4.27 -18.17
C GLY A 142 -0.45 5.50 -17.62
N VAL A 143 -1.71 5.38 -17.25
CA VAL A 143 -2.52 6.48 -16.71
C VAL A 143 -1.93 6.98 -15.39
N VAL A 144 -1.95 8.31 -15.21
CA VAL A 144 -1.68 8.96 -13.93
C VAL A 144 -2.98 9.55 -13.41
N TYR A 145 -3.35 9.22 -12.18
CA TYR A 145 -4.60 9.74 -11.59
C TYR A 145 -4.52 11.25 -11.43
N SER A 146 -5.59 11.93 -11.81
CA SER A 146 -5.68 13.37 -11.65
C SER A 146 -5.81 13.77 -10.17
N ASP A 147 -5.47 15.03 -9.87
CA ASP A 147 -5.68 15.62 -8.55
C ASP A 147 -7.14 15.51 -8.09
N GLU A 148 -8.08 15.70 -9.02
CA GLU A 148 -9.51 15.54 -8.74
C GLU A 148 -9.84 14.10 -8.33
N THR A 149 -9.33 13.12 -9.07
CA THR A 149 -9.51 11.69 -8.72
C THR A 149 -8.98 11.38 -7.33
N VAL A 150 -7.78 11.86 -6.98
CA VAL A 150 -7.19 11.67 -5.65
C VAL A 150 -8.06 12.31 -4.56
N ARG A 151 -8.54 13.53 -4.77
CA ARG A 151 -9.43 14.21 -3.80
C ARG A 151 -10.78 13.51 -3.68
N ARG A 152 -11.34 12.98 -4.77
CA ARG A 152 -12.57 12.18 -4.74
C ARG A 152 -12.37 10.88 -3.93
N PHE A 153 -11.25 10.19 -4.11
CA PHE A 153 -10.88 9.06 -3.25
C PHE A 153 -10.82 9.45 -1.78
N ALA A 154 -10.17 10.56 -1.46
CA ALA A 154 -10.04 11.04 -0.08
C ALA A 154 -11.39 11.40 0.55
N ALA A 155 -12.34 11.88 -0.26
CA ALA A 155 -13.67 12.33 0.19
C ALA A 155 -14.72 11.19 0.26
N LEU A 156 -14.37 9.94 -0.07
CA LEU A 156 -15.27 8.79 0.04
C LEU A 156 -15.90 8.70 1.44
N LYS A 157 -17.09 8.18 1.50
CA LYS A 157 -17.83 7.92 2.75
C LYS A 157 -18.17 6.43 2.82
N PRO A 158 -17.19 5.55 3.06
CA PRO A 158 -17.41 4.12 2.98
C PRO A 158 -18.53 3.65 3.89
N ALA A 159 -19.47 2.86 3.35
CA ALA A 159 -20.48 2.16 4.14
C ALA A 159 -19.81 1.12 5.07
N ALA A 160 -18.67 0.55 4.65
CA ALA A 160 -17.88 -0.37 5.46
C ALA A 160 -16.80 0.38 6.24
N ALA A 161 -16.79 0.26 7.56
CA ALA A 161 -15.76 0.88 8.43
C ALA A 161 -14.34 0.35 8.18
N ASP A 162 -14.23 -0.85 7.66
CA ASP A 162 -12.99 -1.54 7.33
C ASP A 162 -12.62 -1.49 5.84
N PHE A 163 -13.28 -0.63 5.06
CA PHE A 163 -12.89 -0.37 3.67
C PHE A 163 -11.48 0.20 3.58
N ARG A 164 -10.67 -0.29 2.63
CA ARG A 164 -9.33 0.22 2.38
C ARG A 164 -9.07 0.42 0.88
N ILE A 165 -8.40 1.51 0.56
CA ILE A 165 -7.79 1.76 -0.74
C ILE A 165 -6.41 1.10 -0.73
N PHE A 166 -6.20 0.11 -1.61
CA PHE A 166 -4.91 -0.52 -1.83
C PHE A 166 -4.19 0.25 -2.93
N TRP A 167 -3.32 1.18 -2.51
CA TRP A 167 -2.66 2.16 -3.34
C TRP A 167 -1.26 1.66 -3.71
N ASP A 168 -1.15 0.90 -4.81
CA ASP A 168 0.12 0.34 -5.28
C ASP A 168 0.93 1.37 -6.07
N ASN A 169 1.83 2.06 -5.37
CA ASN A 169 2.68 3.10 -5.92
C ASN A 169 3.99 2.50 -6.50
N ALA A 170 3.84 1.45 -7.32
CA ALA A 170 4.95 0.67 -7.88
C ALA A 170 5.86 1.48 -8.81
N TYR A 171 5.33 2.55 -9.42
CA TYR A 171 6.01 3.33 -10.45
C TYR A 171 6.27 4.78 -10.04
N VAL A 172 6.28 5.09 -8.77
CA VAL A 172 6.35 6.45 -8.22
C VAL A 172 7.54 7.27 -8.75
N VAL A 173 8.68 6.64 -9.03
CA VAL A 173 9.92 7.28 -9.51
C VAL A 173 10.29 6.89 -10.95
N HIS A 174 9.39 6.26 -11.70
CA HIS A 174 9.69 5.70 -13.03
C HIS A 174 9.35 6.69 -14.16
N HIS A 175 9.86 7.90 -14.06
CA HIS A 175 9.69 8.90 -15.10
C HIS A 175 10.46 8.52 -16.37
N LEU A 176 9.82 8.63 -17.54
CA LEU A 176 10.48 8.37 -18.81
C LEU A 176 11.39 9.54 -19.21
N TYR A 177 11.00 10.76 -18.85
CA TYR A 177 11.74 11.97 -19.17
C TYR A 177 12.02 12.75 -17.89
N LYS A 178 13.24 13.27 -17.78
CA LYS A 178 13.67 14.05 -16.62
C LYS A 178 12.92 15.38 -16.52
N GLU A 179 12.55 15.92 -17.68
CA GLU A 179 11.89 17.22 -17.83
C GLU A 179 10.36 17.13 -17.69
N ASP A 180 9.80 15.92 -17.81
CA ASP A 180 8.35 15.66 -17.78
C ASP A 180 8.04 14.57 -16.77
N GLN A 181 8.05 14.95 -15.51
CA GLN A 181 7.77 14.06 -14.38
C GLN A 181 6.34 14.29 -13.89
N ALA A 182 5.47 13.32 -14.11
CA ALA A 182 4.14 13.37 -13.55
C ALA A 182 4.18 13.52 -12.02
N GLN A 183 3.36 14.41 -11.51
CA GLN A 183 3.13 14.58 -10.08
C GLN A 183 1.77 13.99 -9.72
N ILE A 184 1.64 13.51 -8.50
CA ILE A 184 0.38 13.03 -7.94
C ILE A 184 0.27 13.55 -6.50
N LEU A 185 -0.93 13.90 -6.07
CA LEU A 185 -1.16 14.29 -4.69
C LEU A 185 -0.90 13.13 -3.72
N ASP A 186 -0.38 13.45 -2.55
CA ASP A 186 -0.24 12.48 -1.46
C ASP A 186 -1.64 12.08 -0.95
N ILE A 187 -2.02 10.84 -1.23
CA ILE A 187 -3.34 10.30 -0.85
C ILE A 187 -3.50 10.22 0.67
N LEU A 188 -2.44 9.96 1.43
CA LEU A 188 -2.50 9.89 2.89
C LEU A 188 -2.83 11.26 3.49
N GLU A 189 -2.18 12.32 3.00
CA GLU A 189 -2.46 13.68 3.44
C GLU A 189 -3.84 14.18 2.97
N GLU A 190 -4.27 13.85 1.75
CA GLU A 190 -5.62 14.21 1.27
C GLU A 190 -6.71 13.48 2.09
N CYS A 191 -6.54 12.19 2.39
CA CYS A 191 -7.46 11.46 3.27
C CYS A 191 -7.50 12.05 4.67
N LYS A 192 -6.36 12.45 5.23
CA LYS A 192 -6.30 13.11 6.54
C LYS A 192 -7.06 14.44 6.55
N LYS A 193 -6.88 15.28 5.51
CA LYS A 193 -7.62 16.55 5.34
C LYS A 193 -9.12 16.32 5.22
N ALA A 194 -9.54 15.23 4.56
CA ALA A 194 -10.94 14.86 4.39
C ALA A 194 -11.58 14.19 5.63
N GLY A 195 -10.79 13.90 6.69
CA GLY A 195 -11.28 13.23 7.90
C GLY A 195 -11.30 11.70 7.80
N ASN A 196 -10.65 11.11 6.82
CA ASN A 196 -10.58 9.68 6.54
C ASN A 196 -9.14 9.12 6.66
N PRO A 197 -8.38 9.38 7.74
CA PRO A 197 -6.95 9.06 7.79
C PRO A 197 -6.64 7.57 7.65
N ASP A 198 -7.56 6.69 8.04
CA ASP A 198 -7.34 5.25 8.10
C ASP A 198 -7.72 4.51 6.81
N MET A 199 -8.14 5.23 5.76
CA MET A 199 -8.73 4.62 4.57
C MET A 199 -7.72 4.00 3.60
N VAL A 200 -6.41 4.25 3.76
CA VAL A 200 -5.39 3.91 2.75
C VAL A 200 -4.34 2.94 3.29
N PHE A 201 -4.04 1.93 2.49
CA PHE A 201 -2.80 1.17 2.51
C PHE A 201 -2.01 1.52 1.25
N GLU A 202 -0.90 2.21 1.41
CA GLU A 202 -0.02 2.58 0.31
C GLU A 202 1.20 1.66 0.26
N PHE A 203 1.52 1.15 -0.92
CA PHE A 203 2.57 0.15 -1.12
C PHE A 203 3.62 0.67 -2.09
N CYS A 204 4.88 0.36 -1.80
CA CYS A 204 5.99 0.65 -2.69
C CYS A 204 7.09 -0.41 -2.54
N SER A 205 7.94 -0.54 -3.54
CA SER A 205 9.15 -1.36 -3.45
C SER A 205 10.25 -0.85 -4.38
N THR A 206 11.48 -1.24 -4.09
CA THR A 206 12.63 -0.95 -4.96
C THR A 206 12.82 -1.99 -6.07
N SER A 207 11.89 -2.93 -6.23
CA SER A 207 12.01 -4.05 -7.18
C SER A 207 12.20 -3.61 -8.64
N LYS A 208 11.62 -2.47 -9.02
CA LYS A 208 11.74 -1.91 -10.37
C LYS A 208 12.81 -0.81 -10.47
N VAL A 209 13.43 -0.44 -9.36
CA VAL A 209 14.50 0.57 -9.28
C VAL A 209 15.88 -0.09 -9.24
N SER A 210 16.00 -1.20 -8.46
CA SER A 210 17.23 -1.97 -8.31
C SER A 210 17.08 -3.37 -8.93
N PHE A 211 17.23 -4.42 -8.13
CA PHE A 211 17.09 -5.80 -8.60
C PHE A 211 15.83 -6.44 -8.02
N PRO A 212 14.95 -7.02 -8.86
CA PRO A 212 13.81 -7.79 -8.36
C PRO A 212 14.25 -8.86 -7.37
N GLY A 213 13.59 -8.91 -6.20
CA GLY A 213 13.88 -9.92 -5.18
C GLY A 213 15.06 -9.61 -4.25
N SER A 214 15.84 -8.54 -4.49
CA SER A 214 16.96 -8.15 -3.63
C SER A 214 16.89 -6.70 -3.13
N GLY A 215 15.73 -6.10 -3.21
CA GLY A 215 15.45 -4.77 -2.68
C GLY A 215 14.66 -4.81 -1.38
N ILE A 216 14.06 -3.67 -1.06
CA ILE A 216 13.13 -3.53 0.06
C ILE A 216 11.76 -3.12 -0.44
N ALA A 217 10.73 -3.47 0.31
CA ALA A 217 9.37 -3.02 0.10
C ALA A 217 8.83 -2.38 1.38
N ALA A 218 7.83 -1.55 1.23
CA ALA A 218 7.22 -0.84 2.33
C ALA A 218 5.70 -0.74 2.18
N ILE A 219 5.04 -0.64 3.31
CA ILE A 219 3.67 -0.15 3.43
C ILE A 219 3.69 1.16 4.20
N ALA A 220 2.94 2.14 3.71
CA ALA A 220 2.67 3.38 4.42
C ALA A 220 1.17 3.50 4.72
N SER A 221 0.83 4.01 5.90
CA SER A 221 -0.56 4.19 6.31
C SER A 221 -0.66 5.12 7.52
N SER A 222 -1.88 5.30 8.03
CA SER A 222 -2.13 6.03 9.27
C SER A 222 -1.50 5.35 10.49
N GLU A 223 -1.34 6.09 11.58
CA GLU A 223 -0.86 5.58 12.86
C GLU A 223 -1.71 4.41 13.36
N THR A 224 -3.03 4.49 13.25
CA THR A 224 -3.98 3.42 13.65
C THR A 224 -3.71 2.14 12.86
N ASN A 225 -3.64 2.22 11.54
CA ASN A 225 -3.37 1.08 10.69
C ASN A 225 -1.97 0.50 10.93
N ILE A 226 -0.96 1.35 11.07
CA ILE A 226 0.42 0.93 11.38
C ILE A 226 0.48 0.16 12.71
N ALA A 227 -0.21 0.64 13.74
CA ALA A 227 -0.28 -0.04 15.03
C ALA A 227 -0.94 -1.42 14.93
N ASP A 228 -2.06 -1.53 14.16
CA ASP A 228 -2.74 -2.81 13.95
C ASP A 228 -1.88 -3.79 13.14
N ILE A 229 -1.21 -3.32 12.09
CA ILE A 229 -0.27 -4.13 11.29
C ILE A 229 0.87 -4.63 12.18
N LYS A 230 1.51 -3.77 12.95
CA LYS A 230 2.63 -4.13 13.82
C LYS A 230 2.25 -5.16 14.87
N LYS A 231 1.05 -5.06 15.44
CA LYS A 231 0.53 -6.05 16.40
C LYS A 231 0.49 -7.47 15.82
N ARG A 232 0.20 -7.62 14.54
CA ARG A 232 0.19 -8.93 13.87
C ARG A 232 1.59 -9.32 13.39
N LEU A 233 2.36 -8.35 12.94
CA LEU A 233 3.70 -8.56 12.44
C LEU A 233 4.63 -9.15 13.50
N THR A 234 4.48 -8.80 14.78
CA THR A 234 5.24 -9.37 15.92
C THR A 234 5.10 -10.89 16.07
N ILE A 235 4.02 -11.47 15.53
CA ILE A 235 3.79 -12.92 15.57
C ILE A 235 4.37 -13.59 14.33
N GLN A 236 4.37 -12.88 13.20
CA GLN A 236 4.79 -13.39 11.90
C GLN A 236 6.33 -13.39 11.74
N THR A 237 7.00 -12.38 12.29
CA THR A 237 8.46 -12.19 12.16
C THR A 237 9.04 -11.45 13.35
N ILE A 238 10.35 -11.60 13.56
CA ILE A 238 11.11 -10.77 14.49
C ILE A 238 11.54 -9.47 13.80
N GLY A 239 11.65 -9.47 12.49
CA GLY A 239 11.97 -8.33 11.64
C GLY A 239 12.27 -8.81 10.22
N HIS A 240 12.01 -7.94 9.26
CA HIS A 240 12.41 -8.13 7.87
C HIS A 240 13.86 -7.66 7.65
N ASP A 241 14.33 -7.72 6.42
CA ASP A 241 15.61 -7.12 6.03
C ASP A 241 15.62 -5.61 6.37
N LYS A 242 16.79 -5.15 6.87
CA LYS A 242 16.96 -3.80 7.40
C LYS A 242 17.62 -2.89 6.40
#